data_a818ec86080d4a4aaaa5f70b2af87cd9
#
_entry.id   a818ec86080d4a4aaaa5f70b2af87cd9
#
_cell.length_a   1.000
_cell.length_b   1.000
_cell.length_c   1.000
_cell.angle_alpha   90.00
_cell.angle_beta   90.00
_cell.angle_gamma   90.00
#
_symmetry.space_group_name_H-M   'P 1'
#
loop_
_entity.id
_entity.type
_entity.pdbx_description
1 polymer ?
#
loop_
_entity_poly.entity_id
_entity_poly.type
_entity_poly.pdbx_seq_one_letter_code
_entity_poly.pdbx_strand_id
1 'polypeptide(L)'
;DFGESLPDGIDDDEFDGGPMGGGQSRKKPLESFTVELVAKAASGQIDPIVGRSAEIERTIQVLCRRKKNNPLYVGEPGVGKTALAEGLALKISDGDVPEVLQGAKIFALDMGAVLAGTRYRGDFEQRFKAIINELKEHENAILFIDEIHTIVGAGAVSGGSMDASNILKPALADGALRCIGSTTHAEYKAAFDRDRALARRFQKIEINEPTVE
;
A
#
# COMPACT_ATOMS: atom_id res chain seq x y z
N ASP A 1 14.55 -1.45 74.46
CA ASP A 1 14.96 -2.84 74.57
C ASP A 1 14.56 -3.59 73.32
N PHE A 2 15.54 -4.29 72.81
CA PHE A 2 15.53 -5.14 71.64
C PHE A 2 15.51 -4.47 70.26
N GLY A 3 16.72 -4.18 69.81
CA GLY A 3 17.14 -4.15 68.45
C GLY A 3 17.13 -5.54 67.82
N GLU A 4 16.78 -5.57 66.57
CA GLU A 4 17.16 -6.66 65.67
C GLU A 4 17.46 -6.11 64.29
N SER A 5 18.69 -6.23 63.96
CA SER A 5 19.32 -5.90 62.68
C SER A 5 18.83 -6.81 61.57
N LEU A 6 18.54 -6.22 60.43
CA LEU A 6 18.32 -6.92 59.16
C LEU A 6 19.68 -7.28 58.53
N PRO A 7 19.84 -8.46 57.95
CA PRO A 7 21.09 -8.80 57.25
C PRO A 7 21.08 -8.24 55.81
N ASP A 8 22.21 -7.63 55.51
CA ASP A 8 22.71 -7.35 54.18
C ASP A 8 22.92 -8.66 53.40
N GLY A 9 22.65 -8.64 52.14
CA GLY A 9 23.14 -9.63 51.20
C GLY A 9 22.08 -10.12 50.22
N ILE A 10 21.90 -9.41 49.15
CA ILE A 10 21.42 -10.02 47.91
C ILE A 10 22.53 -9.81 46.88
N ASP A 11 23.16 -10.91 46.56
CA ASP A 11 24.20 -11.01 45.57
C ASP A 11 23.63 -10.65 44.19
N ASP A 12 24.37 -9.82 43.46
CA ASP A 12 24.24 -9.60 42.04
C ASP A 12 24.52 -10.91 41.30
N ASP A 13 23.48 -11.63 40.95
CA ASP A 13 23.60 -12.71 39.97
C ASP A 13 23.83 -12.10 38.58
N GLU A 14 25.11 -12.07 38.19
CA GLU A 14 25.55 -11.96 36.81
C GLU A 14 24.79 -12.95 35.93
N PHE A 15 23.81 -12.45 35.19
CA PHE A 15 23.22 -13.21 34.08
C PHE A 15 24.21 -13.16 32.90
N ASP A 16 25.08 -14.17 32.89
CA ASP A 16 25.96 -14.46 31.75
C ASP A 16 25.14 -14.65 30.48
N GLY A 17 25.08 -13.61 29.66
CA GLY A 17 24.48 -13.61 28.36
C GLY A 17 25.35 -14.32 27.34
N GLY A 18 25.19 -15.63 27.20
CA GLY A 18 25.80 -16.36 26.10
C GLY A 18 25.41 -15.80 24.74
N PRO A 19 26.25 -15.89 23.70
CA PRO A 19 25.98 -15.35 22.39
C PRO A 19 24.93 -16.21 21.69
N MET A 20 23.67 -15.77 21.75
CA MET A 20 22.64 -16.31 20.90
C MET A 20 22.87 -15.80 19.48
N GLY A 21 23.42 -16.68 18.67
CA GLY A 21 23.60 -16.51 17.25
C GLY A 21 22.27 -16.34 16.51
N GLY A 22 22.33 -15.68 15.38
CA GLY A 22 21.29 -15.62 14.39
C GLY A 22 20.54 -14.29 14.35
N GLY A 23 21.23 -13.23 13.94
CA GLY A 23 20.58 -12.03 13.44
C GLY A 23 19.77 -12.37 12.19
N GLN A 24 18.55 -12.88 12.35
CA GLN A 24 17.55 -12.76 11.31
C GLN A 24 17.25 -11.28 11.20
N SER A 25 17.81 -10.64 10.19
CA SER A 25 17.45 -9.28 9.82
C SER A 25 15.94 -9.27 9.65
N ARG A 26 15.22 -8.58 10.54
CA ARG A 26 13.77 -8.41 10.43
C ARG A 26 13.51 -7.77 9.06
N LYS A 27 12.85 -8.51 8.19
CA LYS A 27 12.43 -7.98 6.89
C LYS A 27 11.69 -6.66 7.11
N LYS A 28 12.01 -5.67 6.29
CA LYS A 28 11.31 -4.39 6.33
C LYS A 28 9.85 -4.55 5.95
N PRO A 29 8.93 -3.68 6.39
CA PRO A 29 7.51 -3.77 6.09
C PRO A 29 7.19 -3.91 4.60
N LEU A 30 7.86 -3.16 3.72
CA LEU A 30 7.65 -3.26 2.27
C LEU A 30 8.02 -4.63 1.71
N GLU A 31 9.11 -5.23 2.17
CA GLU A 31 9.51 -6.58 1.74
C GLU A 31 8.53 -7.66 2.22
N SER A 32 7.91 -7.46 3.38
CA SER A 32 6.99 -8.42 3.98
C SER A 32 5.58 -8.35 3.42
N PHE A 33 5.12 -7.15 3.03
CA PHE A 33 3.71 -6.87 2.77
C PHE A 33 3.41 -6.31 1.39
N THR A 34 4.43 -6.14 0.55
CA THR A 34 4.24 -5.64 -0.81
C THR A 34 5.07 -6.42 -1.83
N VAL A 35 4.65 -6.29 -3.09
CA VAL A 35 5.43 -6.72 -4.26
C VAL A 35 5.80 -5.47 -5.06
N GLU A 36 7.08 -5.26 -5.33
CA GLU A 36 7.53 -4.14 -6.15
C GLU A 36 7.40 -4.51 -7.63
N LEU A 37 6.46 -3.86 -8.31
CA LEU A 37 6.07 -4.25 -9.67
C LEU A 37 7.10 -3.85 -10.73
N VAL A 38 7.83 -2.75 -10.55
CA VAL A 38 8.84 -2.30 -11.53
C VAL A 38 10.04 -3.25 -11.55
N ALA A 39 10.48 -3.73 -10.38
CA ALA A 39 11.51 -4.77 -10.29
C ALA A 39 11.04 -6.09 -10.92
N LYS A 40 9.77 -6.45 -10.69
CA LYS A 40 9.14 -7.62 -11.31
C LYS A 40 9.10 -7.49 -12.84
N ALA A 41 8.78 -6.30 -13.37
CA ALA A 41 8.81 -6.00 -14.78
C ALA A 41 10.23 -6.10 -15.36
N ALA A 42 11.20 -5.54 -14.68
CA ALA A 42 12.61 -5.57 -15.10
C ALA A 42 13.18 -6.99 -15.17
N SER A 43 12.68 -7.91 -14.34
CA SER A 43 13.07 -9.32 -14.35
C SER A 43 12.33 -10.19 -15.38
N GLY A 44 11.46 -9.59 -16.20
CA GLY A 44 10.70 -10.29 -17.23
C GLY A 44 9.51 -11.12 -16.71
N GLN A 45 9.05 -10.86 -15.51
CA GLN A 45 7.95 -11.61 -14.87
C GLN A 45 6.56 -11.02 -15.13
N ILE A 46 6.48 -9.93 -15.88
CA ILE A 46 5.22 -9.29 -16.26
C ILE A 46 5.04 -9.39 -17.77
N ASP A 47 3.92 -9.95 -18.19
CA ASP A 47 3.58 -10.03 -19.60
C ASP A 47 3.09 -8.67 -20.13
N PRO A 48 3.41 -8.31 -21.37
CA PRO A 48 2.88 -7.12 -22.02
C PRO A 48 1.35 -7.12 -22.08
N ILE A 49 0.76 -5.97 -21.80
CA ILE A 49 -0.69 -5.80 -21.89
C ILE A 49 -1.06 -5.30 -23.27
N VAL A 50 -2.08 -5.92 -23.86
CA VAL A 50 -2.63 -5.56 -25.16
C VAL A 50 -3.92 -4.78 -24.96
N GLY A 51 -4.09 -3.68 -25.72
CA GLY A 51 -5.35 -2.97 -25.81
C GLY A 51 -5.70 -2.04 -24.65
N ARG A 52 -4.72 -1.68 -23.81
CA ARG A 52 -4.92 -0.81 -22.61
C ARG A 52 -4.05 0.45 -22.62
N SER A 53 -3.53 0.83 -23.77
CA SER A 53 -2.64 1.99 -23.90
C SER A 53 -3.28 3.30 -23.46
N ALA A 54 -4.56 3.51 -23.75
CA ALA A 54 -5.28 4.73 -23.39
C ALA A 54 -5.45 4.87 -21.88
N GLU A 55 -5.79 3.80 -21.18
CA GLU A 55 -5.95 3.79 -19.73
C GLU A 55 -4.62 3.97 -19.00
N ILE A 56 -3.55 3.36 -19.50
CA ILE A 56 -2.19 3.54 -18.95
C ILE A 56 -1.73 4.98 -19.16
N GLU A 57 -1.93 5.55 -20.34
CA GLU A 57 -1.63 6.95 -20.65
C GLU A 57 -2.36 7.90 -19.72
N ARG A 58 -3.66 7.64 -19.50
CA ARG A 58 -4.48 8.41 -18.57
C ARG A 58 -3.95 8.32 -17.14
N THR A 59 -3.53 7.14 -16.71
CA THR A 59 -2.90 6.93 -15.40
C THR A 59 -1.65 7.76 -15.24
N ILE A 60 -0.78 7.77 -16.25
CA ILE A 60 0.45 8.57 -16.27
C ILE A 60 0.12 10.07 -16.16
N GLN A 61 -0.85 10.55 -16.92
CA GLN A 61 -1.28 11.95 -16.88
C GLN A 61 -1.76 12.35 -15.49
N VAL A 62 -2.54 11.50 -14.82
CA VAL A 62 -3.03 11.75 -13.46
C VAL A 62 -1.88 11.80 -12.47
N LEU A 63 -0.97 10.82 -12.51
CA LEU A 63 0.18 10.75 -11.61
C LEU A 63 1.12 11.96 -11.74
N CYS A 64 1.18 12.60 -12.89
CA CYS A 64 2.00 13.79 -13.15
C CYS A 64 1.36 15.09 -12.66
N ARG A 65 0.13 15.07 -12.17
CA ARG A 65 -0.57 16.26 -11.64
C ARG A 65 -0.01 16.68 -10.28
N ARG A 66 -0.20 17.93 -9.93
CA ARG A 66 0.14 18.46 -8.60
C ARG A 66 -0.92 18.15 -7.54
N LYS A 67 -2.18 18.03 -7.96
CA LYS A 67 -3.33 17.74 -7.08
C LYS A 67 -4.20 16.68 -7.72
N LYS A 68 -4.93 15.95 -6.89
CA LYS A 68 -5.80 14.85 -7.35
C LYS A 68 -5.03 13.91 -8.28
N ASN A 69 -3.85 13.56 -7.81
CA ASN A 69 -2.82 12.84 -8.56
C ASN A 69 -2.76 11.33 -8.22
N ASN A 70 -3.84 10.82 -7.63
CA ASN A 70 -3.96 9.41 -7.29
C ASN A 70 -5.04 8.78 -8.19
N PRO A 71 -4.65 7.94 -9.15
CA PRO A 71 -5.61 7.25 -10.01
C PRO A 71 -6.46 6.25 -9.23
N LEU A 72 -7.74 6.19 -9.55
CA LEU A 72 -8.66 5.17 -9.04
C LEU A 72 -9.33 4.47 -10.21
N TYR A 73 -8.95 3.21 -10.44
CA TYR A 73 -9.57 2.38 -11.45
C TYR A 73 -10.94 1.88 -10.98
N VAL A 74 -11.97 2.22 -11.72
CA VAL A 74 -13.34 1.81 -11.42
C VAL A 74 -13.89 1.00 -12.59
N GLY A 75 -14.26 -0.21 -12.35
CA GLY A 75 -14.79 -1.12 -13.37
C GLY A 75 -15.31 -2.42 -12.75
N GLU A 76 -16.02 -3.19 -13.55
CA GLU A 76 -16.53 -4.47 -13.13
C GLU A 76 -15.42 -5.46 -12.74
N PRO A 77 -15.69 -6.46 -11.90
CA PRO A 77 -14.71 -7.48 -11.59
C PRO A 77 -14.20 -8.19 -12.84
N GLY A 78 -12.89 -8.41 -12.91
CA GLY A 78 -12.29 -9.17 -14.00
C GLY A 78 -11.97 -8.39 -15.29
N VAL A 79 -12.22 -7.08 -15.33
CA VAL A 79 -11.89 -6.25 -16.52
C VAL A 79 -10.40 -5.95 -16.70
N GLY A 80 -9.55 -6.38 -15.78
CA GLY A 80 -8.10 -6.22 -15.89
C GLY A 80 -7.52 -5.00 -15.16
N LYS A 81 -8.17 -4.52 -14.10
CA LYS A 81 -7.67 -3.37 -13.31
C LYS A 81 -6.27 -3.58 -12.74
N THR A 82 -5.99 -4.77 -12.23
CA THR A 82 -4.66 -5.12 -11.69
C THR A 82 -3.60 -5.13 -12.79
N ALA A 83 -3.96 -5.62 -13.97
CA ALA A 83 -3.08 -5.66 -15.12
C ALA A 83 -2.63 -4.25 -15.58
N LEU A 84 -3.43 -3.22 -15.34
CA LEU A 84 -3.05 -1.84 -15.66
C LEU A 84 -1.87 -1.35 -14.82
N ALA A 85 -1.82 -1.70 -13.54
CA ALA A 85 -0.69 -1.36 -12.69
C ALA A 85 0.58 -2.08 -13.15
N GLU A 86 0.48 -3.33 -13.59
CA GLU A 86 1.58 -4.09 -14.17
C GLU A 86 2.05 -3.49 -15.50
N GLY A 87 1.14 -3.04 -16.35
CA GLY A 87 1.47 -2.35 -17.61
C GLY A 87 2.16 -1.01 -17.39
N LEU A 88 1.76 -0.27 -16.38
CA LEU A 88 2.46 0.95 -15.96
C LEU A 88 3.88 0.63 -15.47
N ALA A 89 4.04 -0.43 -14.69
CA ALA A 89 5.34 -0.88 -14.21
C ALA A 89 6.29 -1.25 -15.36
N LEU A 90 5.80 -1.89 -16.41
CA LEU A 90 6.56 -2.17 -17.62
C LEU A 90 7.05 -0.87 -18.30
N LYS A 91 6.16 0.12 -18.44
CA LYS A 91 6.56 1.42 -19.04
C LYS A 91 7.60 2.14 -18.21
N ILE A 92 7.49 2.11 -16.89
CA ILE A 92 8.51 2.71 -16.01
C ILE A 92 9.82 1.96 -16.12
N SER A 93 9.80 0.64 -16.14
CA SER A 93 10.99 -0.20 -16.31
C SER A 93 11.70 0.08 -17.62
N ASP A 94 10.96 0.28 -18.71
CA ASP A 94 11.49 0.60 -20.03
C ASP A 94 11.91 2.08 -20.19
N GLY A 95 11.64 2.91 -19.20
CA GLY A 95 11.91 4.35 -19.26
C GLY A 95 10.96 5.13 -20.16
N ASP A 96 9.86 4.52 -20.62
CA ASP A 96 8.86 5.11 -21.51
C ASP A 96 7.78 5.87 -20.71
N VAL A 97 8.23 6.80 -19.88
CA VAL A 97 7.40 7.65 -19.02
C VAL A 97 8.01 9.05 -18.94
N PRO A 98 7.20 10.08 -18.58
CA PRO A 98 7.73 11.42 -18.32
C PRO A 98 8.78 11.45 -17.21
N GLU A 99 9.60 12.47 -17.19
CA GLU A 99 10.71 12.65 -16.24
C GLU A 99 10.26 12.49 -14.78
N VAL A 100 9.08 12.98 -14.44
CA VAL A 100 8.49 12.88 -13.09
C VAL A 100 8.33 11.43 -12.62
N LEU A 101 8.16 10.50 -13.55
CA LEU A 101 7.97 9.07 -13.26
C LEU A 101 9.21 8.22 -13.55
N GLN A 102 10.30 8.80 -14.03
CA GLN A 102 11.55 8.07 -14.22
C GLN A 102 12.07 7.54 -12.90
N GLY A 103 12.41 6.27 -12.87
CA GLY A 103 12.88 5.61 -11.66
C GLY A 103 11.83 5.40 -10.56
N ALA A 104 10.56 5.67 -10.84
CA ALA A 104 9.47 5.40 -9.91
C ALA A 104 9.37 3.91 -9.59
N LYS A 105 8.91 3.59 -8.38
CA LYS A 105 8.64 2.22 -7.93
C LYS A 105 7.16 2.08 -7.60
N ILE A 106 6.58 0.95 -7.95
CA ILE A 106 5.19 0.63 -7.63
C ILE A 106 5.19 -0.54 -6.65
N PHE A 107 4.71 -0.28 -5.44
CA PHE A 107 4.56 -1.29 -4.40
C PHE A 107 3.11 -1.74 -4.35
N ALA A 108 2.84 -2.93 -4.82
CA ALA A 108 1.52 -3.54 -4.74
C ALA A 108 1.30 -4.16 -3.36
N LEU A 109 0.29 -3.66 -2.64
CA LEU A 109 -0.05 -4.17 -1.31
C LEU A 109 -0.57 -5.60 -1.40
N ASP A 110 0.05 -6.52 -0.67
CA ASP A 110 -0.42 -7.88 -0.49
C ASP A 110 -1.32 -7.96 0.76
N MET A 111 -2.63 -7.87 0.54
CA MET A 111 -3.61 -7.90 1.62
C MET A 111 -3.56 -9.22 2.41
N GLY A 112 -3.31 -10.33 1.75
CA GLY A 112 -3.15 -11.62 2.41
C GLY A 112 -1.98 -11.62 3.40
N ALA A 113 -0.84 -11.07 3.00
CA ALA A 113 0.33 -10.94 3.85
C ALA A 113 0.11 -9.97 5.02
N VAL A 114 -0.54 -8.84 4.75
CA VAL A 114 -0.85 -7.83 5.79
C VAL A 114 -1.79 -8.39 6.85
N LEU A 115 -2.74 -9.23 6.46
CA LEU A 115 -3.75 -9.82 7.34
C LEU A 115 -3.28 -11.10 8.04
N ALA A 116 -2.27 -11.77 7.50
CA ALA A 116 -1.77 -13.04 8.04
C ALA A 116 -1.35 -12.88 9.50
N GLY A 117 -1.92 -13.72 10.37
CA GLY A 117 -1.63 -13.70 11.80
C GLY A 117 -2.14 -12.52 12.59
N THR A 118 -2.92 -11.62 11.99
CA THR A 118 -3.59 -10.54 12.73
C THR A 118 -4.80 -11.09 13.47
N ARG A 119 -4.94 -10.74 14.74
CA ARG A 119 -6.08 -11.11 15.59
C ARG A 119 -6.99 -9.92 15.85
N TYR A 120 -6.44 -8.72 15.82
CA TYR A 120 -7.13 -7.49 16.18
C TYR A 120 -7.01 -6.45 15.07
N ARG A 121 -7.97 -5.56 15.01
CA ARG A 121 -7.97 -4.41 14.09
C ARG A 121 -6.69 -3.57 14.20
N GLY A 122 -6.22 -3.37 15.43
CA GLY A 122 -4.99 -2.62 15.69
C GLY A 122 -3.73 -3.21 15.06
N ASP A 123 -3.68 -4.53 14.89
CA ASP A 123 -2.54 -5.20 14.24
C ASP A 123 -2.43 -4.79 12.75
N PHE A 124 -3.56 -4.76 12.06
CA PHE A 124 -3.62 -4.29 10.67
C PHE A 124 -3.23 -2.82 10.55
N GLU A 125 -3.83 -1.96 11.35
CA GLU A 125 -3.54 -0.52 11.33
C GLU A 125 -2.06 -0.23 11.61
N GLN A 126 -1.46 -0.95 12.55
CA GLN A 126 -0.04 -0.83 12.87
C GLN A 126 0.86 -1.25 11.71
N ARG A 127 0.55 -2.37 11.05
CA ARG A 127 1.29 -2.83 9.85
C ARG A 127 1.14 -1.87 8.68
N PHE A 128 -0.08 -1.41 8.44
CA PHE A 128 -0.36 -0.45 7.37
C PHE A 128 0.35 0.88 7.60
N LYS A 129 0.36 1.38 8.83
CA LYS A 129 1.11 2.57 9.21
C LYS A 129 2.61 2.41 9.01
N ALA A 130 3.17 1.25 9.33
CA ALA A 130 4.58 0.94 9.10
C ALA A 130 4.92 0.93 7.60
N ILE A 131 4.05 0.37 6.75
CA ILE A 131 4.18 0.38 5.29
C ILE A 131 4.19 1.82 4.77
N ILE A 132 3.24 2.64 5.18
CA ILE A 132 3.13 4.05 4.76
C ILE A 132 4.37 4.84 5.19
N ASN A 133 4.86 4.66 6.40
CA ASN A 133 6.05 5.34 6.88
C ASN A 133 7.31 4.96 6.09
N GLU A 134 7.48 3.69 5.75
CA GLU A 134 8.59 3.26 4.91
C GLU A 134 8.47 3.79 3.47
N LEU A 135 7.26 3.81 2.91
CA LEU A 135 7.01 4.38 1.58
C LEU A 135 7.40 5.85 1.48
N LYS A 136 7.18 6.62 2.54
CA LYS A 136 7.57 8.04 2.60
C LYS A 136 9.09 8.26 2.55
N GLU A 137 9.88 7.27 2.90
CA GLU A 137 11.34 7.31 2.82
C GLU A 137 11.86 7.06 1.40
N HIS A 138 11.05 6.50 0.53
CA HIS A 138 11.38 6.28 -0.88
C HIS A 138 11.03 7.49 -1.72
N GLU A 139 11.98 7.95 -2.51
CA GLU A 139 11.68 8.92 -3.57
C GLU A 139 10.81 8.26 -4.64
N ASN A 140 9.76 8.95 -5.05
CA ASN A 140 8.93 8.53 -6.17
C ASN A 140 8.26 7.15 -5.99
N ALA A 141 7.83 6.83 -4.78
CA ALA A 141 7.07 5.63 -4.49
C ALA A 141 5.59 5.81 -4.83
N ILE A 142 5.02 4.77 -5.42
CA ILE A 142 3.58 4.65 -5.71
C ILE A 142 3.09 3.40 -5.01
N LEU A 143 2.05 3.53 -4.19
CA LEU A 143 1.37 2.41 -3.55
C LEU A 143 0.19 1.98 -4.44
N PHE A 144 0.15 0.71 -4.82
CA PHE A 144 -1.01 0.13 -5.49
C PHE A 144 -1.82 -0.71 -4.51
N ILE A 145 -3.11 -0.38 -4.38
CA ILE A 145 -4.06 -1.10 -3.52
C ILE A 145 -5.19 -1.64 -4.38
N ASP A 146 -5.16 -2.94 -4.61
CA ASP A 146 -6.26 -3.64 -5.27
C ASP A 146 -7.45 -3.74 -4.30
N GLU A 147 -8.67 -3.60 -4.83
CA GLU A 147 -9.89 -3.61 -4.02
C GLU A 147 -9.80 -2.66 -2.81
N ILE A 148 -9.41 -1.41 -3.05
CA ILE A 148 -9.15 -0.40 -2.01
C ILE A 148 -10.35 -0.18 -1.07
N HIS A 149 -11.56 -0.46 -1.51
CA HIS A 149 -12.79 -0.38 -0.70
C HIS A 149 -12.77 -1.34 0.49
N THR A 150 -11.94 -2.37 0.49
CA THR A 150 -11.78 -3.31 1.62
C THR A 150 -11.13 -2.66 2.83
N ILE A 151 -10.36 -1.60 2.63
CA ILE A 151 -9.61 -0.91 3.69
C ILE A 151 -10.01 0.55 3.89
N VAL A 152 -10.86 1.09 3.00
CA VAL A 152 -11.39 2.46 3.11
C VAL A 152 -12.91 2.44 3.02
N GLY A 153 -13.58 3.35 3.74
CA GLY A 153 -15.03 3.53 3.67
C GLY A 153 -15.87 2.45 4.36
N ALA A 154 -15.28 1.49 5.02
CA ALA A 154 -15.98 0.43 5.73
C ALA A 154 -16.46 0.83 7.14
N GLY A 155 -16.45 2.11 7.47
CA GLY A 155 -16.64 2.63 8.81
C GLY A 155 -18.04 2.65 9.37
N ALA A 156 -19.04 2.03 8.77
CA ALA A 156 -20.42 2.23 9.24
C ALA A 156 -21.25 0.97 9.50
N VAL A 157 -20.82 -0.22 9.15
CA VAL A 157 -21.65 -1.41 9.35
C VAL A 157 -20.87 -2.52 10.02
N SER A 158 -21.20 -2.69 11.30
CA SER A 158 -20.91 -3.85 12.16
C SER A 158 -19.46 -4.33 12.30
N GLY A 159 -18.82 -3.95 13.38
CA GLY A 159 -18.03 -4.85 14.23
C GLY A 159 -16.82 -5.58 13.65
N GLY A 160 -16.14 -5.09 12.59
CA GLY A 160 -15.01 -5.84 12.10
C GLY A 160 -14.32 -5.33 10.84
N SER A 161 -14.80 -4.26 10.25
CA SER A 161 -14.18 -3.74 9.04
C SER A 161 -12.94 -2.89 9.35
N MET A 162 -11.87 -3.20 8.66
CA MET A 162 -10.63 -2.44 8.70
C MET A 162 -10.84 -1.10 8.00
N ASP A 163 -10.48 -0.01 8.66
CA ASP A 163 -10.52 1.33 8.08
C ASP A 163 -9.13 1.97 8.15
N ALA A 164 -8.47 1.98 7.01
CA ALA A 164 -7.18 2.61 6.85
C ALA A 164 -7.26 4.05 6.35
N SER A 165 -8.47 4.59 6.14
CA SER A 165 -8.65 5.94 5.59
C SER A 165 -7.97 7.01 6.45
N ASN A 166 -8.01 6.89 7.78
CA ASN A 166 -7.36 7.83 8.70
C ASN A 166 -5.83 7.83 8.62
N ILE A 167 -5.24 6.73 8.12
CA ILE A 167 -3.80 6.61 7.88
C ILE A 167 -3.46 7.10 6.47
N LEU A 168 -4.28 6.75 5.49
CA LEU A 168 -4.03 7.05 4.08
C LEU A 168 -4.25 8.54 3.74
N LYS A 169 -5.33 9.15 4.23
CA LYS A 169 -5.66 10.56 3.94
C LYS A 169 -4.53 11.54 4.23
N PRO A 170 -3.89 11.53 5.42
CA PRO A 170 -2.78 12.43 5.68
C PRO A 170 -1.59 12.20 4.76
N ALA A 171 -1.28 10.93 4.46
CA ALA A 171 -0.17 10.57 3.59
C ALA A 171 -0.35 11.08 2.15
N LEU A 172 -1.59 11.03 1.63
CA LEU A 172 -1.92 11.56 0.31
C LEU A 172 -2.01 13.09 0.31
N ALA A 173 -2.42 13.70 1.42
CA ALA A 173 -2.53 15.15 1.55
C ALA A 173 -1.19 15.88 1.45
N ASP A 174 -0.17 15.29 2.04
CA ASP A 174 1.18 15.86 2.09
C ASP A 174 1.90 15.80 0.74
N GLY A 175 1.37 15.03 -0.22
CA GLY A 175 2.04 14.77 -1.48
C GLY A 175 3.28 13.87 -1.34
N ALA A 176 3.54 13.36 -0.16
CA ALA A 176 4.68 12.47 0.11
C ALA A 176 4.49 11.08 -0.49
N LEU A 177 3.26 10.70 -0.78
CA LEU A 177 2.89 9.41 -1.33
C LEU A 177 1.85 9.59 -2.43
N ARG A 178 2.00 8.82 -3.51
CA ARG A 178 0.96 8.63 -4.53
C ARG A 178 0.38 7.23 -4.41
N CYS A 179 -0.90 7.10 -4.67
CA CYS A 179 -1.62 5.83 -4.57
C CYS A 179 -2.43 5.58 -5.84
N ILE A 180 -2.38 4.35 -6.31
CA ILE A 180 -3.29 3.84 -7.33
C ILE A 180 -4.21 2.85 -6.64
N GLY A 181 -5.51 3.06 -6.74
CA GLY A 181 -6.50 2.13 -6.21
C GLY A 181 -7.29 1.46 -7.31
N SER A 182 -7.90 0.33 -7.02
CA SER A 182 -8.90 -0.31 -7.87
C SER A 182 -10.15 -0.63 -7.06
N THR A 183 -11.31 -0.50 -7.70
CA THR A 183 -12.61 -0.81 -7.09
C THR A 183 -13.67 -1.08 -8.16
N THR A 184 -14.86 -1.49 -7.75
CA THR A 184 -16.02 -1.62 -8.62
C THR A 184 -16.90 -0.37 -8.55
N HIS A 185 -17.85 -0.23 -9.50
CA HIS A 185 -18.81 0.89 -9.47
C HIS A 185 -19.67 0.90 -8.20
N ALA A 186 -20.15 -0.26 -7.78
CA ALA A 186 -20.97 -0.37 -6.57
C ALA A 186 -20.20 0.01 -5.31
N GLU A 187 -18.98 -0.48 -5.17
CA GLU A 187 -18.09 -0.21 -4.03
C GLU A 187 -17.59 1.24 -4.05
N TYR A 188 -17.37 1.82 -5.22
CA TYR A 188 -17.02 3.24 -5.35
C TYR A 188 -18.09 4.13 -4.73
N LYS A 189 -19.34 3.90 -5.05
CA LYS A 189 -20.46 4.65 -4.45
C LYS A 189 -20.54 4.46 -2.94
N ALA A 190 -20.38 3.25 -2.47
CA ALA A 190 -20.47 2.95 -1.04
C ALA A 190 -19.34 3.56 -0.22
N ALA A 191 -18.11 3.55 -0.73
CA ALA A 191 -16.91 3.94 0.00
C ALA A 191 -16.51 5.40 -0.23
N PHE A 192 -16.49 5.85 -1.49
CA PHE A 192 -15.94 7.15 -1.88
C PHE A 192 -16.97 8.28 -1.91
N ASP A 193 -18.23 8.02 -2.24
CA ASP A 193 -19.27 9.05 -2.21
C ASP A 193 -19.55 9.57 -0.80
N ARG A 194 -19.27 8.76 0.21
CA ARG A 194 -19.45 9.13 1.62
C ARG A 194 -18.25 9.85 2.23
N ASP A 195 -17.08 9.66 1.66
CA ASP A 195 -15.83 10.25 2.15
C ASP A 195 -15.29 11.25 1.12
N ARG A 196 -15.74 12.49 1.23
CA ARG A 196 -15.34 13.57 0.32
C ARG A 196 -13.85 13.91 0.42
N ALA A 197 -13.25 13.76 1.59
CA ALA A 197 -11.83 14.03 1.78
C ALA A 197 -10.97 13.03 1.01
N LEU A 198 -11.36 11.77 1.02
CA LEU A 198 -10.71 10.72 0.24
C LEU A 198 -10.99 10.91 -1.27
N ALA A 199 -12.25 11.12 -1.66
CA ALA A 199 -12.66 11.31 -3.05
C ALA A 199 -11.94 12.47 -3.74
N ARG A 200 -11.65 13.55 -3.01
CA ARG A 200 -10.89 14.70 -3.54
C ARG A 200 -9.43 14.39 -3.86
N ARG A 201 -8.87 13.33 -3.30
CA ARG A 201 -7.48 12.92 -3.50
C ARG A 201 -7.31 12.00 -4.70
N PHE A 202 -8.38 11.33 -5.12
CA PHE A 202 -8.39 10.37 -6.21
C PHE A 202 -9.04 10.92 -7.47
N GLN A 203 -8.46 10.54 -8.61
CA GLN A 203 -9.08 10.76 -9.93
C GLN A 203 -9.63 9.44 -10.43
N LYS A 204 -10.94 9.36 -10.59
CA LYS A 204 -11.62 8.21 -11.17
C LYS A 204 -11.20 8.00 -12.62
N ILE A 205 -10.83 6.77 -12.96
CA ILE A 205 -10.59 6.30 -14.33
C ILE A 205 -11.49 5.10 -14.53
N GLU A 206 -12.45 5.23 -15.46
CA GLU A 206 -13.35 4.12 -15.79
C GLU A 206 -12.64 3.10 -16.66
N ILE A 207 -12.74 1.84 -16.26
CA ILE A 207 -12.16 0.70 -16.96
C ILE A 207 -13.31 -0.17 -17.47
N ASN A 208 -13.51 -0.14 -18.76
CA ASN A 208 -14.50 -0.94 -19.45
C ASN A 208 -13.90 -2.29 -19.90
N GLU A 209 -14.77 -3.21 -20.26
CA GLU A 209 -14.34 -4.44 -20.91
C GLU A 209 -13.58 -4.12 -22.20
N PRO A 210 -12.51 -4.87 -22.52
CA PRO A 210 -11.81 -4.68 -23.78
C PRO A 210 -12.78 -4.94 -24.95
N THR A 211 -12.88 -4.00 -25.87
CA THR A 211 -13.54 -4.24 -27.16
C THR A 211 -12.70 -5.24 -27.94
N VAL A 212 -13.30 -6.35 -28.29
CA VAL A 212 -12.70 -7.31 -29.22
C VAL A 212 -12.86 -6.70 -30.63
N GLU A 213 -11.77 -6.12 -31.14
CA GLU A 213 -11.64 -5.83 -32.58
C GLU A 213 -10.90 -6.97 -33.28
#